data_1b884fcef8ceef41dce441099633e9a7
#
_entry.id   1b884fcef8ceef41dce441099633e9a7
#
_cell.length_a   1.000
_cell.length_b   1.000
_cell.length_c   1.000
_cell.angle_alpha   90.00
_cell.angle_beta   90.00
_cell.angle_gamma   90.00
#
_symmetry.space_group_name_H-M   'P 1'
#
loop_
_entity.id
_entity.type
_entity.pdbx_description
1 polymer ?
#
loop_
_entity_poly.entity_id
_entity_poly.type
_entity_poly.pdbx_seq_one_letter_code
_entity_poly.pdbx_strand_id
1 'polypeptide(L)'
;RIENSSLLGTPDLLVCNTSGHFCTLELKVTKGKKIRFSPHQIAFHTRHNQNTFIMVKALGPLPPNTSPISMYRGSRIRELAACGLTLEACSEGLDACRLMLEQVGSKA
;
A
#
# COMPACT_ATOMS: atom_id res chain seq x y z
N ARG A 1 -7.21 -4.50 13.02
CA ARG A 1 -6.64 -3.14 12.89
C ARG A 1 -5.73 -2.83 14.07
N ILE A 2 -4.60 -2.24 13.77
CA ILE A 2 -3.69 -1.78 14.80
C ILE A 2 -4.08 -0.35 15.16
N GLU A 3 -4.49 -0.16 16.40
CA GLU A 3 -4.81 1.17 16.91
C GLU A 3 -3.87 1.48 18.07
N ASN A 4 -2.94 2.38 17.84
CA ASN A 4 -2.04 2.81 18.88
C ASN A 4 -1.55 4.22 18.59
N SER A 5 -2.11 5.17 19.30
CA SER A 5 -1.79 6.58 19.10
C SER A 5 -0.34 6.92 19.42
N SER A 6 0.35 6.08 20.17
CA SER A 6 1.78 6.30 20.48
C SER A 6 2.71 5.74 19.40
N LEU A 7 2.21 4.96 18.46
CA LEU A 7 2.99 4.38 17.36
C LEU A 7 2.70 5.13 16.07
N LEU A 8 3.22 6.33 15.96
CA LEU A 8 3.02 7.17 14.79
C LEU A 8 3.60 6.49 13.55
N GLY A 9 2.84 6.50 12.46
CA GLY A 9 3.27 5.90 11.21
C GLY A 9 3.00 4.40 11.08
N THR A 10 2.44 3.77 12.12
CA THR A 10 2.07 2.36 12.07
C THR A 10 1.01 2.14 10.99
N PRO A 11 1.17 1.12 10.13
CA PRO A 11 0.18 0.82 9.09
C PRO A 11 -1.20 0.50 9.66
N ASP A 12 -2.22 0.72 8.84
CA ASP A 12 -3.62 0.53 9.24
C ASP A 12 -3.98 -0.91 9.54
N LEU A 13 -3.42 -1.86 8.79
CA LEU A 13 -3.79 -3.27 8.88
C LEU A 13 -2.56 -4.16 9.01
N LEU A 14 -2.70 -5.18 9.83
CA LEU A 14 -1.82 -6.35 9.82
C LEU A 14 -2.58 -7.48 9.16
N VAL A 15 -2.01 -8.05 8.11
CA VAL A 15 -2.64 -9.09 7.31
C VAL A 15 -1.85 -10.39 7.45
N CYS A 16 -2.57 -11.48 7.70
CA CYS A 16 -1.98 -12.82 7.66
C CYS A 16 -2.61 -13.57 6.50
N ASN A 17 -1.80 -14.05 5.58
CA ASN A 17 -2.30 -14.79 4.43
C ASN A 17 -2.55 -16.27 4.77
N THR A 18 -3.11 -17.01 3.82
CA THR A 18 -3.46 -18.43 4.05
C THR A 18 -2.24 -19.31 4.29
N SER A 19 -1.07 -18.86 3.87
CA SER A 19 0.18 -19.58 4.13
C SER A 19 0.79 -19.26 5.48
N GLY A 20 0.16 -18.41 6.28
CA GLY A 20 0.63 -18.06 7.62
C GLY A 20 1.67 -16.95 7.64
N HIS A 21 1.89 -16.26 6.55
CA HIS A 21 2.83 -15.15 6.51
C HIS A 21 2.12 -13.82 6.75
N PHE A 22 2.80 -12.92 7.46
CA PHE A 22 2.26 -11.61 7.80
C PHE A 22 2.81 -10.53 6.90
N CYS A 23 1.97 -9.55 6.62
CA CYS A 23 2.36 -8.31 5.97
C CYS A 23 1.54 -7.16 6.55
N THR A 24 1.96 -5.94 6.30
CA THR A 24 1.23 -4.75 6.73
C THR A 24 0.67 -4.04 5.50
N LEU A 25 -0.45 -3.36 5.69
CA LEU A 25 -1.13 -2.65 4.62
C LEU A 25 -1.51 -1.27 5.12
N GLU A 26 -1.01 -0.24 4.43
CA GLU A 26 -1.39 1.15 4.65
C GLU A 26 -2.47 1.51 3.65
N LEU A 27 -3.57 2.08 4.13
CA LEU A 27 -4.70 2.47 3.27
C LEU A 27 -4.67 3.96 3.04
N LYS A 28 -4.76 4.37 1.78
CA LYS A 28 -4.81 5.77 1.38
C LYS A 28 -5.95 6.00 0.40
N VAL A 29 -6.56 7.17 0.49
CA VAL A 29 -7.59 7.62 -0.43
C VAL A 29 -7.15 8.97 -0.97
N THR A 30 -7.27 9.18 -2.28
CA THR A 30 -6.88 10.44 -2.89
C THR A 30 -7.90 10.86 -3.94
N LYS A 31 -8.13 12.18 -4.05
CA LYS A 31 -8.99 12.74 -5.08
C LYS A 31 -8.23 13.05 -6.37
N GLY A 32 -6.93 13.33 -6.25
CA GLY A 32 -6.07 13.58 -7.40
C GLY A 32 -5.03 12.48 -7.52
N LYS A 33 -3.91 12.82 -8.13
CA LYS A 33 -2.81 11.88 -8.30
C LYS A 33 -1.82 11.91 -7.15
N LYS A 34 -1.79 12.99 -6.39
CA LYS A 34 -0.83 13.19 -5.31
C LYS A 34 -1.28 12.44 -4.05
N ILE A 35 -0.35 11.74 -3.44
CA ILE A 35 -0.60 10.99 -2.21
C ILE A 35 0.27 11.58 -1.12
N ARG A 36 -0.34 11.86 0.03
CA ARG A 36 0.35 12.47 1.17
C ARG A 36 0.69 11.42 2.21
N PHE A 37 1.94 11.44 2.64
CA PHE A 37 2.41 10.60 3.74
C PHE A 37 3.03 11.49 4.81
N SER A 38 2.79 11.13 6.08
CA SER A 38 3.50 11.79 7.17
C SER A 38 4.97 11.33 7.19
N PRO A 39 5.87 12.14 7.79
CA PRO A 39 7.25 11.69 7.95
C PRO A 39 7.37 10.36 8.69
N HIS A 40 6.47 10.10 9.63
CA HIS A 40 6.46 8.84 10.38
C HIS A 40 6.08 7.65 9.51
N GLN A 41 5.14 7.83 8.58
CA GLN A 41 4.77 6.78 7.63
C GLN A 41 5.93 6.48 6.69
N ILE A 42 6.60 7.50 6.20
CA ILE A 42 7.77 7.31 5.34
C ILE A 42 8.89 6.59 6.09
N ALA A 43 9.12 6.99 7.34
CA ALA A 43 10.15 6.35 8.17
C ALA A 43 9.82 4.89 8.43
N PHE A 44 8.57 4.57 8.74
CA PHE A 44 8.15 3.19 8.98
C PHE A 44 8.42 2.30 7.77
N HIS A 45 7.94 2.68 6.60
CA HIS A 45 8.08 1.86 5.40
C HIS A 45 9.52 1.82 4.89
N THR A 46 10.31 2.84 5.19
CA THR A 46 11.73 2.83 4.85
C THR A 46 12.50 1.87 5.75
N ARG A 47 12.14 1.82 7.03
CA ARG A 47 12.79 0.94 8.01
C ARG A 47 12.32 -0.50 7.87
N HIS A 48 11.04 -0.70 7.61
CA HIS A 48 10.42 -2.02 7.48
C HIS A 48 9.98 -2.21 6.03
N ASN A 49 10.95 -2.44 5.15
CA ASN A 49 10.69 -2.42 3.70
C ASN A 49 10.34 -3.78 3.13
N GLN A 50 10.22 -4.82 3.95
CA GLN A 50 9.79 -6.14 3.51
C GLN A 50 8.38 -6.42 4.02
N ASN A 51 7.56 -7.00 3.15
CA ASN A 51 6.19 -7.39 3.49
C ASN A 51 5.33 -6.22 3.97
N THR A 52 5.60 -5.04 3.43
CA THR A 52 4.77 -3.85 3.68
C THR A 52 4.23 -3.35 2.35
N PHE A 53 2.95 -2.97 2.35
CA PHE A 53 2.25 -2.54 1.15
C PHE A 53 1.43 -1.29 1.43
N ILE A 54 1.20 -0.52 0.38
CA ILE A 54 0.37 0.68 0.42
C ILE A 54 -0.71 0.51 -0.64
N MET A 55 -1.97 0.52 -0.21
CA MET A 55 -3.12 0.43 -1.12
C MET A 55 -3.78 1.78 -1.22
N VAL A 56 -3.99 2.26 -2.44
CA VAL A 56 -4.53 3.58 -2.70
C VAL A 56 -5.83 3.45 -3.48
N LYS A 57 -6.86 4.16 -3.02
CA LYS A 57 -8.12 4.28 -3.74
C LYS A 57 -8.24 5.68 -4.32
N ALA A 58 -8.39 5.78 -5.63
CA ALA A 58 -8.62 7.02 -6.32
C ALA A 58 -10.12 7.32 -6.37
N LEU A 59 -10.51 8.53 -5.96
CA LEU A 59 -11.92 8.95 -5.88
C LEU A 59 -12.39 9.72 -7.09
N GLY A 60 -11.48 10.27 -7.90
CA GLY A 60 -11.85 11.07 -9.05
C GLY A 60 -12.36 10.25 -10.22
N PRO A 61 -12.82 10.93 -11.29
CA PRO A 61 -13.17 10.22 -12.52
C PRO A 61 -11.94 9.55 -13.11
N LEU A 62 -12.14 8.34 -13.63
CA LEU A 62 -11.07 7.51 -14.17
C LEU A 62 -11.35 7.19 -15.62
N PRO A 63 -10.31 6.98 -16.45
CA PRO A 63 -10.51 6.48 -17.80
C PRO A 63 -11.22 5.12 -17.78
N PRO A 64 -11.93 4.77 -18.85
CA PRO A 64 -12.57 3.45 -18.96
C PRO A 64 -11.57 2.33 -18.74
N ASN A 65 -12.02 1.26 -18.10
CA ASN A 65 -11.22 0.06 -17.82
C ASN A 65 -10.05 0.31 -16.86
N THR A 66 -10.12 1.38 -16.07
CA THR A 66 -9.12 1.69 -15.06
C THR A 66 -9.68 1.37 -13.69
N SER A 67 -8.96 0.58 -12.89
CA SER A 67 -9.37 0.31 -11.52
C SER A 67 -9.07 1.51 -10.62
N PRO A 68 -9.97 1.84 -9.69
CA PRO A 68 -9.68 2.85 -8.69
C PRO A 68 -8.70 2.38 -7.62
N ILE A 69 -8.43 1.07 -7.56
CA ILE A 69 -7.56 0.49 -6.53
C ILE A 69 -6.20 0.18 -7.13
N SER A 70 -5.15 0.68 -6.47
CA SER A 70 -3.76 0.41 -6.84
C SER A 70 -2.98 0.04 -5.60
N MET A 71 -2.01 -0.86 -5.73
CA MET A 71 -1.18 -1.25 -4.61
C MET A 71 0.29 -1.10 -4.97
N TYR A 72 1.06 -0.66 -3.99
CA TYR A 72 2.49 -0.39 -4.12
C TYR A 72 3.23 -1.09 -2.99
N ARG A 73 4.46 -1.48 -3.24
CA ARG A 73 5.32 -1.99 -2.17
C ARG A 73 5.72 -0.84 -1.25
N GLY A 74 5.72 -1.11 0.05
CA GLY A 74 6.11 -0.10 1.03
C GLY A 74 7.53 0.43 0.83
N SER A 75 8.42 -0.40 0.30
CA SER A 75 9.79 0.02 0.01
C SER A 75 9.86 1.17 -1.00
N ARG A 76 8.80 1.43 -1.75
CA ARG A 76 8.75 2.49 -2.75
C ARG A 76 8.02 3.73 -2.26
N ILE A 77 7.83 3.87 -0.95
CA ILE A 77 7.04 4.97 -0.40
C ILE A 77 7.62 6.34 -0.78
N ARG A 78 8.93 6.49 -0.85
CA ARG A 78 9.55 7.78 -1.22
C ARG A 78 9.25 8.15 -2.66
N GLU A 79 9.29 7.18 -3.56
CA GLU A 79 8.93 7.39 -4.96
C GLU A 79 7.45 7.69 -5.10
N LEU A 80 6.62 6.97 -4.35
CA LEU A 80 5.18 7.18 -4.36
C LEU A 80 4.82 8.57 -3.82
N ALA A 81 5.50 9.04 -2.79
CA ALA A 81 5.30 10.38 -2.25
C ALA A 81 5.69 11.46 -3.26
N ALA A 82 6.74 11.21 -4.06
CA ALA A 82 7.21 12.16 -5.06
C ALA A 82 6.34 12.14 -6.33
N CYS A 83 5.97 10.97 -6.81
CA CYS A 83 5.30 10.79 -8.10
C CYS A 83 3.79 10.63 -8.00
N GLY A 84 3.29 10.21 -6.84
CA GLY A 84 1.88 9.91 -6.67
C GLY A 84 1.42 8.77 -7.58
N LEU A 85 0.20 8.85 -8.05
CA LEU A 85 -0.39 7.81 -8.91
C LEU A 85 0.23 7.72 -10.29
N THR A 86 1.18 8.58 -10.64
CA THR A 86 1.95 8.42 -11.88
C THR A 86 2.98 7.31 -11.78
N LEU A 87 3.32 6.90 -10.54
CA LEU A 87 4.19 5.75 -10.33
C LEU A 87 3.43 4.48 -10.71
N GLU A 88 4.11 3.57 -11.40
CA GLU A 88 3.50 2.31 -11.79
C GLU A 88 3.22 1.44 -10.56
N ALA A 89 1.98 1.00 -10.40
CA ALA A 89 1.58 0.13 -9.31
C ALA A 89 2.09 -1.28 -9.52
N CYS A 90 2.36 -1.99 -8.41
CA CYS A 90 2.71 -3.40 -8.50
C CYS A 90 1.48 -4.29 -8.71
N SER A 91 0.30 -3.81 -8.36
CA SER A 91 -0.97 -4.49 -8.63
C SER A 91 -2.07 -3.46 -8.77
N GLU A 92 -3.02 -3.72 -9.64
CA GLU A 92 -4.21 -2.89 -9.81
C GLU A 92 -5.45 -3.75 -9.73
N GLY A 93 -6.48 -3.24 -9.06
CA GLY A 93 -7.72 -3.95 -8.82
C GLY A 93 -7.67 -4.78 -7.56
N LEU A 94 -8.81 -4.93 -6.91
CA LEU A 94 -8.89 -5.60 -5.61
C LEU A 94 -8.47 -7.07 -5.68
N ASP A 95 -8.89 -7.79 -6.73
CA ASP A 95 -8.54 -9.20 -6.87
C ASP A 95 -7.03 -9.40 -7.06
N ALA A 96 -6.40 -8.58 -7.90
CA ALA A 96 -4.96 -8.68 -8.13
C ALA A 96 -4.17 -8.33 -6.86
N CYS A 97 -4.64 -7.33 -6.11
CA CYS A 97 -4.01 -6.97 -4.85
C CYS A 97 -4.12 -8.11 -3.84
N ARG A 98 -5.28 -8.74 -3.75
CA ARG A 98 -5.48 -9.88 -2.86
C ARG A 98 -4.56 -11.04 -3.22
N LEU A 99 -4.43 -11.35 -4.51
CA LEU A 99 -3.53 -12.40 -4.96
C LEU A 99 -2.08 -12.10 -4.60
N MET A 100 -1.66 -10.85 -4.70
CA MET A 100 -0.31 -10.46 -4.34
C MET A 100 -0.05 -10.64 -2.85
N LEU A 101 -1.02 -10.29 -2.00
CA LEU A 101 -0.89 -10.50 -0.57
C LEU A 101 -0.82 -12.00 -0.21
N GLU A 102 -1.53 -12.85 -0.94
CA GLU A 102 -1.47 -14.29 -0.75
C GLU A 102 -0.10 -14.87 -1.14
N GLN A 103 0.64 -14.20 -1.98
CA GLN A 103 1.97 -14.66 -2.41
C GLN A 103 3.10 -14.24 -1.48
N VAL A 104 2.82 -13.44 -0.46
CA VAL A 104 3.83 -13.04 0.53
C VAL A 104 4.40 -14.30 1.19
N GLY A 105 5.73 -14.41 1.21
CA GLY A 105 6.41 -15.57 1.74
C GLY A 105 6.53 -16.73 0.78
N SER A 106 5.94 -16.64 -0.40
CA SER A 106 6.06 -17.67 -1.43
C SER A 106 7.45 -17.67 -2.04
N LYS A 107 7.97 -18.86 -2.28
CA LYS A 107 9.26 -19.05 -2.97
C LYS A 107 9.01 -19.44 -4.41
N ALA A 108 8.31 -18.61 -5.09
CA ALA A 108 8.07 -18.89 -6.51
C ALA A 108 9.33 -18.73 -7.34
#